data_13de9a3694d8fcfd628c521d6d9a1bdf
#
_entry.id   13de9a3694d8fcfd628c521d6d9a1bdf
#
_cell.length_a   1.000
_cell.length_b   1.000
_cell.length_c   1.000
_cell.angle_alpha   90.00
_cell.angle_beta   90.00
_cell.angle_gamma   90.00
#
_symmetry.space_group_name_H-M   'P 1'
#
loop_
_entity.id
_entity.type
_entity.pdbx_description
1 polymer ?
#
loop_
_entity_poly.entity_id
_entity_poly.type
_entity_poly.pdbx_seq_one_letter_code
_entity_poly.pdbx_strand_id
1 'polypeptide(L)'
;MGSDIQLCGFSTVQHDDVAVARISHLLAQESIQPDCLTYDNDTSRILSAIAESEVIVGTRFHASILGLAAGCKVLPIIYSDKTSHSLDDIGFASDIRLDLRNFKSDDISICRKVLARERMDIGEVKTQSQHHFIGLDCVLGVDR
;
A
#
# COMPACT_ATOMS: atom_id res chain seq x y z
N MET A 1 -18.23 -6.31 -15.22
CA MET A 1 -17.43 -5.09 -15.12
C MET A 1 -16.01 -5.54 -14.79
N GLY A 2 -15.03 -5.27 -15.66
CA GLY A 2 -13.62 -5.48 -15.33
C GLY A 2 -13.19 -4.44 -14.30
N SER A 3 -12.38 -4.84 -13.34
CA SER A 3 -11.75 -3.88 -12.44
C SER A 3 -10.62 -3.20 -13.20
N ASP A 4 -10.55 -1.89 -13.14
CA ASP A 4 -9.45 -1.14 -13.69
C ASP A 4 -8.20 -1.39 -12.82
N ILE A 5 -7.09 -1.74 -13.46
CA ILE A 5 -5.82 -1.98 -12.77
C ILE A 5 -4.90 -0.81 -13.05
N GLN A 6 -4.37 -0.22 -11.99
CA GLN A 6 -3.34 0.79 -12.08
C GLN A 6 -2.03 0.31 -11.46
N LEU A 7 -0.94 0.43 -12.17
CA LEU A 7 0.41 0.13 -11.69
C LEU A 7 1.10 1.44 -11.33
N CYS A 8 1.51 1.58 -10.06
CA CYS A 8 2.18 2.78 -9.57
C CYS A 8 3.63 2.51 -9.19
N GLY A 9 4.57 3.21 -9.83
CA GLY A 9 5.98 3.24 -9.47
C GLY A 9 6.30 4.47 -8.62
N PHE A 10 6.81 4.26 -7.40
CA PHE A 10 7.11 5.33 -6.44
C PHE A 10 8.53 5.91 -6.58
N SER A 11 9.46 5.17 -7.19
CA SER A 11 10.86 5.57 -7.26
C SER A 11 11.57 5.00 -8.47
N THR A 12 12.02 5.85 -9.35
CA THR A 12 12.86 5.46 -10.49
C THR A 12 14.26 5.04 -10.04
N VAL A 13 14.79 5.65 -8.96
CA VAL A 13 16.09 5.28 -8.38
C VAL A 13 16.09 3.84 -7.86
N GLN A 14 14.94 3.33 -7.47
CA GLN A 14 14.77 1.95 -6.98
C GLN A 14 14.19 1.02 -8.05
N HIS A 15 14.22 1.44 -9.32
CA HIS A 15 13.78 0.67 -10.49
C HIS A 15 12.30 0.24 -10.45
N ASP A 16 11.43 1.04 -9.81
CA ASP A 16 9.99 0.76 -9.83
C ASP A 16 9.41 0.89 -11.24
N ASP A 17 9.94 1.78 -12.06
CA ASP A 17 9.62 1.93 -13.48
C ASP A 17 9.85 0.63 -14.27
N VAL A 18 10.98 -0.04 -14.03
CA VAL A 18 11.30 -1.34 -14.65
C VAL A 18 10.31 -2.41 -14.17
N ALA A 19 9.97 -2.43 -12.88
CA ALA A 19 8.99 -3.35 -12.32
C ALA A 19 7.60 -3.13 -12.92
N VAL A 20 7.14 -1.87 -13.02
CA VAL A 20 5.88 -1.49 -13.66
C VAL A 20 5.83 -1.97 -15.10
N ALA A 21 6.87 -1.70 -15.90
CA ALA A 21 6.94 -2.11 -17.30
C ALA A 21 6.87 -3.64 -17.43
N ARG A 22 7.57 -4.39 -16.57
CA ARG A 22 7.57 -5.86 -16.58
C ARG A 22 6.21 -6.43 -16.21
N ILE A 23 5.55 -5.91 -15.17
CA ILE A 23 4.23 -6.36 -14.74
C ILE A 23 3.19 -6.02 -15.82
N SER A 24 3.24 -4.81 -16.40
CA SER A 24 2.36 -4.42 -17.50
C SER A 24 2.49 -5.36 -18.70
N HIS A 25 3.71 -5.75 -19.06
CA HIS A 25 3.95 -6.70 -20.15
C HIS A 25 3.33 -8.08 -19.83
N LEU A 26 3.48 -8.58 -18.60
CA LEU A 26 2.88 -9.86 -18.20
C LEU A 26 1.36 -9.81 -18.22
N LEU A 27 0.76 -8.72 -17.73
CA LEU A 27 -0.70 -8.54 -17.77
C LEU A 27 -1.23 -8.45 -19.20
N ALA A 28 -0.48 -7.80 -20.10
CA ALA A 28 -0.85 -7.72 -21.52
C ALA A 28 -0.91 -9.11 -22.20
N GLN A 29 -0.09 -10.08 -21.77
CA GLN A 29 -0.16 -11.46 -22.26
C GLN A 29 -1.50 -12.14 -21.87
N GLU A 30 -2.09 -11.72 -20.75
CA GLU A 30 -3.41 -12.16 -20.27
C GLU A 30 -4.55 -11.25 -20.77
N SER A 31 -4.31 -10.41 -21.78
CA SER A 31 -5.27 -9.46 -22.34
C SER A 31 -5.75 -8.39 -21.34
N ILE A 32 -4.97 -8.09 -20.32
CA ILE A 32 -5.22 -7.06 -19.32
C ILE A 32 -4.32 -5.86 -19.62
N GLN A 33 -4.93 -4.68 -19.79
CA GLN A 33 -4.22 -3.43 -20.06
C GLN A 33 -4.30 -2.53 -18.82
N PRO A 34 -3.25 -2.49 -17.98
CA PRO A 34 -3.24 -1.62 -16.82
C PRO A 34 -2.87 -0.17 -17.20
N ASP A 35 -3.40 0.79 -16.46
CA ASP A 35 -2.85 2.13 -16.46
C ASP A 35 -1.52 2.15 -15.68
N CYS A 36 -0.53 2.88 -16.21
CA CYS A 36 0.79 2.98 -15.59
C CYS A 36 1.06 4.41 -15.14
N LEU A 37 1.35 4.57 -13.84
CA LEU A 37 1.71 5.83 -13.23
C LEU A 37 3.10 5.72 -12.62
N THR A 38 4.04 6.53 -13.08
CA THR A 38 5.38 6.61 -12.49
C THR A 38 5.53 7.98 -11.82
N TYR A 39 6.16 8.00 -10.65
CA TYR A 39 6.44 9.23 -9.93
C TYR A 39 7.33 10.17 -10.76
N ASP A 40 6.82 11.35 -11.01
CA ASP A 40 7.43 12.42 -11.83
C ASP A 40 7.67 13.71 -11.04
N ASN A 41 7.89 13.61 -9.74
CA ASN A 41 7.97 14.69 -8.75
C ASN A 41 6.61 15.34 -8.39
N ASP A 42 5.50 14.82 -8.90
CA ASP A 42 4.16 15.21 -8.48
C ASP A 42 3.54 14.13 -7.58
N THR A 43 3.63 14.34 -6.26
CA THR A 43 3.02 13.45 -5.26
C THR A 43 1.50 13.45 -5.32
N SER A 44 0.87 14.51 -5.79
CA SER A 44 -0.59 14.64 -5.80
C SER A 44 -1.24 13.57 -6.68
N ARG A 45 -0.63 13.25 -7.82
CA ARG A 45 -1.11 12.21 -8.73
C ARG A 45 -1.12 10.83 -8.08
N ILE A 46 -0.04 10.48 -7.38
CA ILE A 46 0.05 9.20 -6.65
C ILE A 46 -0.98 9.14 -5.51
N LEU A 47 -1.13 10.23 -4.76
CA LEU A 47 -2.09 10.31 -3.65
C LEU A 47 -3.54 10.22 -4.16
N SER A 48 -3.87 10.88 -5.28
CA SER A 48 -5.18 10.76 -5.90
C SER A 48 -5.46 9.33 -6.37
N ALA A 49 -4.50 8.70 -7.05
CA ALA A 49 -4.62 7.31 -7.49
C ALA A 49 -4.88 6.35 -6.31
N ILE A 50 -4.19 6.55 -5.18
CA ILE A 50 -4.41 5.77 -3.96
C ILE A 50 -5.82 6.04 -3.40
N ALA A 51 -6.23 7.31 -3.30
CA ALA A 51 -7.52 7.69 -2.72
C ALA A 51 -8.72 7.19 -3.53
N GLU A 52 -8.57 7.04 -4.83
CA GLU A 52 -9.60 6.53 -5.75
C GLU A 52 -9.64 4.99 -5.82
N SER A 53 -8.63 4.31 -5.24
CA SER A 53 -8.53 2.87 -5.29
C SER A 53 -9.43 2.19 -4.24
N GLU A 54 -10.06 1.09 -4.62
CA GLU A 54 -10.76 0.20 -3.67
C GLU A 54 -9.77 -0.70 -2.91
N VAL A 55 -8.76 -1.19 -3.62
CA VAL A 55 -7.77 -2.15 -3.11
C VAL A 55 -6.36 -1.68 -3.50
N ILE A 56 -5.46 -1.70 -2.54
CA ILE A 56 -4.02 -1.45 -2.74
C ILE A 56 -3.26 -2.75 -2.52
N VAL A 57 -2.48 -3.16 -3.52
CA VAL A 57 -1.46 -4.21 -3.38
C VAL A 57 -0.11 -3.53 -3.25
N GLY A 58 0.39 -3.42 -2.02
CA GLY A 58 1.55 -2.62 -1.68
C GLY A 58 2.81 -3.43 -1.43
N THR A 59 3.82 -3.36 -2.31
CA THR A 59 5.18 -3.87 -2.05
C THR A 59 6.01 -2.89 -1.23
N ARG A 60 5.70 -1.59 -1.32
CA ARG A 60 6.33 -0.54 -0.54
C ARG A 60 5.53 -0.31 0.75
N PHE A 61 6.24 -0.19 1.87
CA PHE A 61 5.60 0.09 3.17
C PHE A 61 4.71 1.35 3.11
N HIS A 62 5.22 2.44 2.51
CA HIS A 62 4.46 3.68 2.38
C HIS A 62 3.19 3.52 1.54
N ALA A 63 3.18 2.68 0.49
CA ALA A 63 1.97 2.41 -0.29
C ALA A 63 0.89 1.75 0.57
N SER A 64 1.28 0.80 1.43
CA SER A 64 0.36 0.15 2.36
C SER A 64 -0.21 1.13 3.39
N ILE A 65 0.64 1.97 4.00
CA ILE A 65 0.20 2.94 5.00
C ILE A 65 -0.70 4.02 4.39
N LEU A 66 -0.35 4.54 3.21
CA LEU A 66 -1.17 5.53 2.51
C LEU A 66 -2.51 4.93 2.08
N GLY A 67 -2.52 3.67 1.62
CA GLY A 67 -3.76 2.96 1.32
C GLY A 67 -4.67 2.81 2.54
N LEU A 68 -4.13 2.41 3.69
CA LEU A 68 -4.88 2.38 4.95
C LEU A 68 -5.40 3.76 5.35
N ALA A 69 -4.55 4.79 5.23
CA ALA A 69 -4.92 6.17 5.56
C ALA A 69 -6.05 6.71 4.67
N ALA A 70 -6.09 6.29 3.40
CA ALA A 70 -7.15 6.60 2.45
C ALA A 70 -8.42 5.74 2.64
N GLY A 71 -8.38 4.74 3.53
CA GLY A 71 -9.50 3.83 3.77
C GLY A 71 -9.67 2.74 2.71
N CYS A 72 -8.61 2.41 1.99
CA CYS A 72 -8.61 1.30 1.04
C CYS A 72 -8.51 -0.05 1.75
N LYS A 73 -8.91 -1.13 1.08
CA LYS A 73 -8.47 -2.47 1.44
C LYS A 73 -7.01 -2.62 1.03
N VAL A 74 -6.17 -3.20 1.89
CA VAL A 74 -4.73 -3.28 1.63
C VAL A 74 -4.26 -4.72 1.72
N LEU A 75 -3.52 -5.16 0.69
CA LEU A 75 -2.72 -6.38 0.68
C LEU A 75 -1.24 -5.99 0.70
N PRO A 76 -0.58 -5.99 1.87
CA PRO A 76 0.85 -5.75 1.94
C PRO A 76 1.61 -6.97 1.41
N ILE A 77 2.60 -6.73 0.54
CA ILE A 77 3.56 -7.73 0.11
C ILE A 77 4.85 -7.52 0.90
N ILE A 78 5.18 -8.48 1.76
CA ILE A 78 6.30 -8.41 2.69
C ILE A 78 7.51 -9.11 2.09
N TYR A 79 8.66 -8.45 2.13
CA TYR A 79 9.95 -9.01 1.74
C TYR A 79 11.05 -8.75 2.79
N SER A 80 10.72 -8.06 3.90
CA SER A 80 11.66 -7.74 4.98
C SER A 80 10.98 -7.76 6.35
N ASP A 81 11.76 -8.04 7.39
CA ASP A 81 11.26 -8.03 8.78
C ASP A 81 10.81 -6.64 9.23
N LYS A 82 11.49 -5.59 8.74
CA LYS A 82 11.11 -4.21 9.04
C LYS A 82 9.65 -3.92 8.68
N THR A 83 9.23 -4.31 7.46
CA THR A 83 7.83 -4.12 7.02
C THR A 83 6.87 -4.94 7.87
N SER A 84 7.24 -6.19 8.22
CA SER A 84 6.42 -7.04 9.09
C SER A 84 6.19 -6.41 10.46
N HIS A 85 7.27 -6.00 11.14
CA HIS A 85 7.19 -5.37 12.46
C HIS A 85 6.38 -4.07 12.44
N SER A 86 6.58 -3.22 11.44
CA SER A 86 5.81 -1.97 11.33
C SER A 86 4.31 -2.22 11.14
N LEU A 87 3.92 -3.31 10.46
CA LEU A 87 2.52 -3.71 10.34
C LEU A 87 1.97 -4.31 11.65
N ASP A 88 2.82 -5.01 12.41
CA ASP A 88 2.46 -5.52 13.74
C ASP A 88 2.20 -4.36 14.72
N ASP A 89 3.04 -3.33 14.69
CA ASP A 89 2.92 -2.14 15.54
C ASP A 89 1.57 -1.41 15.38
N ILE A 90 1.00 -1.43 14.17
CA ILE A 90 -0.32 -0.84 13.91
C ILE A 90 -1.47 -1.84 14.03
N GLY A 91 -1.20 -3.06 14.51
CA GLY A 91 -2.22 -4.10 14.68
C GLY A 91 -2.78 -4.66 13.37
N PHE A 92 -2.05 -4.54 12.25
CA PHE A 92 -2.51 -5.09 10.97
C PHE A 92 -2.50 -6.61 11.01
N ALA A 93 -3.59 -7.25 10.61
CA ALA A 93 -3.77 -8.70 10.72
C ALA A 93 -2.76 -9.48 9.87
N SER A 94 -2.14 -10.51 10.45
CA SER A 94 -1.09 -11.29 9.78
C SER A 94 -1.62 -12.24 8.70
N ASP A 95 -2.89 -12.64 8.77
CA ASP A 95 -3.52 -13.60 7.85
C ASP A 95 -3.92 -12.98 6.49
N ILE A 96 -3.72 -11.67 6.33
CA ILE A 96 -3.96 -10.91 5.09
C ILE A 96 -2.70 -10.19 4.60
N ARG A 97 -1.53 -10.76 4.88
CA ARG A 97 -0.23 -10.31 4.39
C ARG A 97 0.37 -11.38 3.48
N LEU A 98 1.00 -10.98 2.40
CA LEU A 98 1.71 -11.89 1.50
C LEU A 98 3.21 -11.80 1.77
N ASP A 99 3.80 -12.83 2.37
CA ASP A 99 5.23 -12.87 2.66
C ASP A 99 5.98 -13.60 1.52
N LEU A 100 6.73 -12.84 0.72
CA LEU A 100 7.48 -13.38 -0.42
C LEU A 100 8.63 -14.32 -0.01
N ARG A 101 9.11 -14.24 1.22
CA ARG A 101 10.19 -15.09 1.72
C ARG A 101 9.76 -16.55 1.88
N ASN A 102 8.45 -16.76 2.10
CA ASN A 102 7.85 -18.08 2.34
C ASN A 102 6.68 -18.34 1.38
N PHE A 103 6.63 -17.65 0.24
CA PHE A 103 5.52 -17.68 -0.70
C PHE A 103 5.25 -19.11 -1.23
N LYS A 104 3.97 -19.49 -1.19
CA LYS A 104 3.46 -20.74 -1.80
C LYS A 104 2.33 -20.38 -2.77
N SER A 105 2.13 -21.20 -3.80
CA SER A 105 1.10 -20.97 -4.81
C SER A 105 -0.31 -20.80 -4.22
N ASP A 106 -0.61 -21.48 -3.10
CA ASP A 106 -1.90 -21.44 -2.42
C ASP A 106 -2.13 -20.10 -1.68
N ASP A 107 -1.06 -19.32 -1.45
CA ASP A 107 -1.15 -18.00 -0.76
C ASP A 107 -1.92 -16.97 -1.58
N ILE A 108 -2.15 -17.19 -2.87
CA ILE A 108 -3.03 -16.37 -3.71
C ILE A 108 -4.45 -16.29 -3.13
N SER A 109 -4.88 -17.29 -2.36
CA SER A 109 -6.16 -17.25 -1.63
C SER A 109 -6.26 -16.04 -0.67
N ILE A 110 -5.14 -15.47 -0.23
CA ILE A 110 -5.07 -14.25 0.60
C ILE A 110 -5.73 -13.07 -0.11
N CYS A 111 -5.60 -12.96 -1.45
CA CYS A 111 -6.26 -11.91 -2.22
C CYS A 111 -7.79 -11.94 -2.02
N ARG A 112 -8.39 -13.15 -2.03
CA ARG A 112 -9.83 -13.32 -1.79
C ARG A 112 -10.22 -12.93 -0.36
N LYS A 113 -9.37 -13.24 0.63
CA LYS A 113 -9.61 -12.83 2.02
C LYS A 113 -9.60 -11.31 2.15
N VAL A 114 -8.65 -10.61 1.53
CA VAL A 114 -8.58 -9.15 1.54
C VAL A 114 -9.84 -8.54 0.90
N LEU A 115 -10.28 -9.06 -0.24
CA LEU A 115 -11.48 -8.56 -0.93
C LEU A 115 -12.75 -8.76 -0.09
N ALA A 116 -12.87 -9.89 0.62
CA ALA A 116 -14.03 -10.23 1.45
C ALA A 116 -14.05 -9.50 2.80
N ARG A 117 -12.92 -8.95 3.25
CA ARG A 117 -12.81 -8.31 4.57
C ARG A 117 -13.32 -6.87 4.52
N GLU A 118 -13.82 -6.41 5.68
CA GLU A 118 -14.10 -4.99 5.88
C GLU A 118 -12.78 -4.18 5.91
N ARG A 119 -12.89 -2.88 5.65
CA ARG A 119 -11.78 -1.95 5.71
C ARG A 119 -11.28 -1.86 7.16
N MET A 120 -9.98 -1.75 7.35
CA MET A 120 -9.39 -1.59 8.68
C MET A 120 -9.74 -0.20 9.23
N ASP A 121 -10.30 -0.16 10.43
CA ASP A 121 -10.41 1.10 11.18
C ASP A 121 -9.04 1.50 11.73
N ILE A 122 -8.56 2.66 11.32
CA ILE A 122 -7.27 3.22 11.75
C ILE A 122 -7.44 4.44 12.66
N GLY A 123 -8.64 4.68 13.20
CA GLY A 123 -8.93 5.85 14.04
C GLY A 123 -8.01 5.93 15.26
N GLU A 124 -7.82 4.82 15.95
CA GLU A 124 -6.90 4.75 17.10
C GLU A 124 -5.45 5.00 16.69
N VAL A 125 -4.98 4.37 15.61
CA VAL A 125 -3.61 4.55 15.08
C VAL A 125 -3.36 6.01 14.69
N LYS A 126 -4.33 6.67 14.06
CA LYS A 126 -4.25 8.11 13.74
C LYS A 126 -4.13 8.94 15.01
N THR A 127 -4.93 8.66 16.02
CA THR A 127 -4.89 9.38 17.30
C THR A 127 -3.54 9.20 18.00
N GLN A 128 -3.04 7.97 18.07
CA GLN A 128 -1.72 7.69 18.65
C GLN A 128 -0.60 8.41 17.90
N SER A 129 -0.64 8.41 16.56
CA SER A 129 0.38 9.11 15.76
C SER A 129 0.42 10.61 16.01
N GLN A 130 -0.73 11.24 16.27
CA GLN A 130 -0.81 12.66 16.64
C GLN A 130 -0.14 12.94 17.98
N HIS A 131 -0.24 12.03 18.94
CA HIS A 131 0.38 12.20 20.25
C HIS A 131 1.92 12.27 20.18
N HIS A 132 2.56 11.68 19.19
CA HIS A 132 4.00 11.78 18.99
C HIS A 132 4.48 13.22 18.69
N PHE A 133 3.59 14.07 18.18
CA PHE A 133 3.93 15.45 17.82
C PHE A 133 3.62 16.46 18.92
N ILE A 134 2.90 16.09 20.01
CA ILE A 134 2.51 17.01 21.07
C ILE A 134 3.74 17.73 21.67
N GLY A 135 4.82 16.98 21.96
CA GLY A 135 6.04 17.58 22.51
C GLY A 135 6.71 18.54 21.54
N LEU A 136 6.69 18.22 20.25
CA LEU A 136 7.25 19.06 19.19
C LEU A 136 6.39 20.30 18.97
N ASP A 137 5.08 20.16 18.92
CA ASP A 137 4.12 21.27 18.78
C ASP A 137 4.27 22.26 19.95
N CYS A 138 4.44 21.75 21.18
CA CYS A 138 4.69 22.58 22.37
C CYS A 138 6.00 23.39 22.23
N VAL A 139 7.09 22.79 21.73
CA VAL A 139 8.36 23.48 21.51
C VAL A 139 8.28 24.51 20.40
N LEU A 140 7.49 24.24 19.37
CA LEU A 140 7.33 25.11 18.20
C LEU A 140 6.23 26.17 18.40
N GLY A 141 5.47 26.13 19.50
CA GLY A 141 4.36 27.02 19.75
C GLY A 141 3.21 26.90 18.75
N VAL A 142 2.97 25.68 18.28
CA VAL A 142 1.87 25.38 17.34
C VAL A 142 0.67 24.87 18.11
N ASP A 143 -0.40 25.64 18.13
CA ASP A 143 -1.70 25.20 18.63
C ASP A 143 -2.45 24.47 17.49
N ARG A 144 -2.89 23.22 17.75
CA ARG A 144 -3.70 22.42 16.83
C ARG A 144 -5.11 22.23 17.34
#